data_8fbf8ce2c586a24ceddd562cf72a173d
#
_entry.id   8fbf8ce2c586a24ceddd562cf72a173d
#
_cell.length_a   1.000
_cell.length_b   1.000
_cell.length_c   1.000
_cell.angle_alpha   90.00
_cell.angle_beta   90.00
_cell.angle_gamma   90.00
#
_symmetry.space_group_name_H-M   'P 1'
#
loop_
_entity.id
_entity.type
_entity.pdbx_description
1 polymer ?
#
loop_
_entity_poly.entity_id
_entity_poly.type
_entity_poly.pdbx_seq_one_letter_code
_entity_poly.pdbx_strand_id
1 'polypeptide(L)'
;WFDELDKHTKEECEAEFDKPFSGDGVRVVKSHVFAHHINFIKEHWPDCPIVLVHRDDDACLGWWVRCGEFDITYPLYHKYYQNLKEMGKIINHQNKDILTAWYQFKGKEVYNNVQLAEWLHINIPPEKYRQNYNQKNVKVKVL
;
A
#
# COMPACT_ATOMS: atom_id res chain seq x y z
N TRP A 1 -8.74 -11.93 3.92
CA TRP A 1 -9.84 -11.27 3.22
C TRP A 1 -9.36 -10.36 2.09
N PHE A 2 -8.39 -9.50 2.31
CA PHE A 2 -7.87 -8.59 1.28
C PHE A 2 -7.06 -9.28 0.17
N ASP A 3 -6.61 -10.48 0.35
CA ASP A 3 -5.92 -11.29 -0.67
C ASP A 3 -6.87 -11.88 -1.72
N GLU A 4 -8.17 -11.71 -1.52
CA GLU A 4 -9.23 -12.16 -2.41
C GLU A 4 -10.18 -11.02 -2.81
N LEU A 5 -9.66 -9.79 -2.88
CA LEU A 5 -10.46 -8.58 -3.15
C LEU A 5 -11.34 -8.71 -4.40
N ASP A 6 -10.80 -9.30 -5.45
CA ASP A 6 -11.48 -9.54 -6.73
C ASP A 6 -12.54 -10.63 -6.70
N LYS A 7 -12.71 -11.34 -5.58
CA LYS A 7 -13.80 -12.31 -5.36
C LYS A 7 -15.03 -11.68 -4.69
N HIS A 8 -14.96 -10.42 -4.35
CA HIS A 8 -16.02 -9.66 -3.68
C HIS A 8 -16.62 -8.62 -4.60
N THR A 9 -17.87 -8.24 -4.35
CA THR A 9 -18.49 -7.11 -5.03
C THR A 9 -17.93 -5.79 -4.52
N LYS A 10 -18.14 -4.72 -5.30
CA LYS A 10 -17.75 -3.37 -4.89
C LYS A 10 -18.39 -2.98 -3.54
N GLU A 11 -19.67 -3.28 -3.38
CA GLU A 11 -20.47 -2.96 -2.19
C GLU A 11 -19.97 -3.71 -0.96
N GLU A 12 -19.59 -4.98 -1.10
CA GLU A 12 -18.97 -5.76 -0.02
C GLU A 12 -17.63 -5.20 0.38
N CYS A 13 -16.81 -4.79 -0.60
CA CYS A 13 -15.53 -4.15 -0.34
C CYS A 13 -15.71 -2.81 0.40
N GLU A 14 -16.62 -1.96 -0.05
CA GLU A 14 -16.91 -0.67 0.58
C GLU A 14 -17.40 -0.85 2.02
N ALA A 15 -18.33 -1.78 2.24
CA ALA A 15 -18.83 -2.08 3.58
C ALA A 15 -17.71 -2.53 4.53
N GLU A 16 -16.75 -3.32 4.03
CA GLU A 16 -15.60 -3.74 4.83
C GLU A 16 -14.62 -2.61 5.10
N PHE A 17 -14.34 -1.78 4.08
CA PHE A 17 -13.46 -0.63 4.22
C PHE A 17 -14.02 0.42 5.18
N ASP A 18 -15.34 0.52 5.29
CA ASP A 18 -16.01 1.49 6.16
C ASP A 18 -16.03 1.09 7.64
N LYS A 19 -15.96 -0.19 7.96
CA LYS A 19 -16.05 -0.68 9.35
C LYS A 19 -15.15 0.05 10.37
N PRO A 20 -13.86 0.36 10.07
CA PRO A 20 -13.00 1.02 11.02
C PRO A 20 -13.18 2.54 11.10
N PHE A 21 -14.02 3.12 10.23
CA PHE A 21 -14.16 4.57 10.15
C PHE A 21 -15.44 5.08 10.79
N SER A 22 -15.35 6.24 11.41
CA SER A 22 -16.49 7.00 11.92
C SER A 22 -16.39 8.45 11.46
N GLY A 23 -17.52 9.04 11.04
CA GLY A 23 -17.60 10.44 10.57
C GLY A 23 -17.35 10.58 9.06
N ASP A 24 -17.24 11.83 8.59
CA ASP A 24 -17.30 12.23 7.17
C ASP A 24 -15.92 12.55 6.55
N GLY A 25 -14.85 12.10 7.16
CA GLY A 25 -13.49 12.39 6.70
C GLY A 25 -13.05 11.58 5.47
N VAL A 26 -11.92 11.98 4.89
CA VAL A 26 -11.25 11.21 3.84
C VAL A 26 -10.78 9.87 4.41
N ARG A 27 -11.15 8.78 3.76
CA ARG A 27 -10.74 7.42 4.12
C ARG A 27 -9.49 7.02 3.35
N VAL A 28 -8.50 6.54 4.05
CA VAL A 28 -7.29 5.99 3.45
C VAL A 28 -7.21 4.50 3.78
N VAL A 29 -7.39 3.66 2.78
CA VAL A 29 -7.26 2.21 2.92
C VAL A 29 -5.88 1.80 2.45
N LYS A 30 -5.13 1.08 3.30
CA LYS A 30 -3.77 0.66 2.99
C LYS A 30 -3.62 -0.85 3.13
N SER A 31 -3.12 -1.48 2.07
CA SER A 31 -2.71 -2.89 2.12
C SER A 31 -1.64 -3.17 1.06
N HIS A 32 -0.66 -4.02 1.38
CA HIS A 32 0.32 -4.46 0.38
C HIS A 32 -0.23 -5.55 -0.54
N VAL A 33 -1.27 -6.27 -0.16
CA VAL A 33 -1.93 -7.22 -1.06
C VAL A 33 -2.74 -6.54 -2.15
N PHE A 34 -3.04 -5.25 -2.02
CA PHE A 34 -3.69 -4.47 -3.08
C PHE A 34 -2.83 -4.36 -4.35
N ALA A 35 -1.52 -4.58 -4.24
CA ALA A 35 -0.64 -4.64 -5.41
C ALA A 35 -1.11 -5.68 -6.44
N HIS A 36 -1.69 -6.78 -6.00
CA HIS A 36 -2.22 -7.84 -6.87
C HIS A 36 -3.55 -7.49 -7.52
N HIS A 37 -4.25 -6.46 -7.04
CA HIS A 37 -5.63 -6.12 -7.42
C HIS A 37 -5.78 -4.70 -8.02
N ILE A 38 -4.70 -4.09 -8.50
CA ILE A 38 -4.74 -2.68 -8.97
C ILE A 38 -5.69 -2.49 -10.14
N ASN A 39 -5.76 -3.45 -11.07
CA ASN A 39 -6.71 -3.40 -12.18
C ASN A 39 -8.17 -3.43 -11.68
N PHE A 40 -8.49 -4.33 -10.77
CA PHE A 40 -9.80 -4.40 -10.12
C PHE A 40 -10.15 -3.09 -9.41
N ILE A 41 -9.19 -2.52 -8.65
CA ILE A 41 -9.40 -1.26 -7.95
C ILE A 41 -9.66 -0.11 -8.95
N LYS A 42 -8.90 -0.02 -10.03
CA LYS A 42 -9.10 1.00 -11.07
C LYS A 42 -10.43 0.87 -11.80
N GLU A 43 -10.91 -0.35 -12.00
CA GLU A 43 -12.19 -0.63 -12.62
C GLU A 43 -13.36 -0.18 -11.75
N HIS A 44 -13.32 -0.51 -10.46
CA HIS A 44 -14.43 -0.30 -9.54
C HIS A 44 -14.43 1.10 -8.90
N TRP A 45 -13.27 1.73 -8.76
CA TRP A 45 -13.09 3.08 -8.22
C TRP A 45 -12.19 3.92 -9.13
N PRO A 46 -12.65 4.24 -10.37
CA PRO A 46 -11.81 4.92 -11.37
C PRO A 46 -11.32 6.30 -10.93
N ASP A 47 -12.11 7.00 -10.12
CA ASP A 47 -11.82 8.35 -9.63
C ASP A 47 -11.05 8.34 -8.29
N CYS A 48 -10.85 7.18 -7.69
CA CYS A 48 -10.12 7.08 -6.44
C CYS A 48 -8.61 7.16 -6.68
N PRO A 49 -7.88 8.08 -6.03
CA PRO A 49 -6.43 8.12 -6.12
C PRO A 49 -5.80 6.84 -5.57
N ILE A 50 -4.93 6.22 -6.36
CA ILE A 50 -4.13 5.07 -5.92
C ILE A 50 -2.70 5.53 -5.70
N VAL A 51 -2.19 5.33 -4.49
CA VAL A 51 -0.81 5.66 -4.14
C VAL A 51 0.03 4.39 -4.20
N LEU A 52 0.86 4.26 -5.21
CA LEU A 52 1.84 3.20 -5.34
C LEU A 52 3.09 3.57 -4.54
N VAL A 53 3.49 2.70 -3.62
CA VAL A 53 4.72 2.87 -2.84
C VAL A 53 5.62 1.68 -3.13
N HIS A 54 6.73 1.93 -3.80
CA HIS A 54 7.74 0.93 -4.10
C HIS A 54 9.00 1.14 -3.25
N ARG A 55 9.56 0.06 -2.78
CA ARG A 55 10.85 0.01 -2.10
C ARG A 55 11.58 -1.26 -2.49
N ASP A 56 12.92 -1.20 -2.63
CA ASP A 56 13.73 -2.35 -3.00
C ASP A 56 13.48 -3.56 -2.10
N ASP A 57 13.47 -4.76 -2.67
CA ASP A 57 13.12 -6.01 -1.99
C ASP A 57 13.97 -6.24 -0.73
N ASP A 58 15.29 -6.07 -0.84
CA ASP A 58 16.22 -6.25 0.29
C ASP A 58 15.97 -5.23 1.40
N ALA A 59 15.61 -4.00 1.03
CA ALA A 59 15.28 -2.97 2.00
C ALA A 59 13.94 -3.25 2.70
N CYS A 60 12.96 -3.82 1.98
CA CYS A 60 11.70 -4.29 2.56
C CYS A 60 11.93 -5.45 3.51
N LEU A 61 12.67 -6.47 3.09
CA LEU A 61 12.98 -7.64 3.88
C LEU A 61 13.74 -7.27 5.16
N GLY A 62 14.78 -6.44 5.04
CA GLY A 62 15.54 -5.95 6.19
C GLY A 62 14.71 -5.14 7.18
N TRP A 63 13.70 -4.41 6.68
CA TRP A 63 12.77 -3.69 7.55
C TRP A 63 11.84 -4.65 8.32
N TRP A 64 11.27 -5.64 7.64
CA TRP A 64 10.43 -6.65 8.28
C TRP A 64 11.16 -7.37 9.41
N VAL A 65 12.39 -7.82 9.17
CA VAL A 65 13.23 -8.47 10.20
C VAL A 65 13.44 -7.56 11.41
N ARG A 66 13.65 -6.25 11.20
CA ARG A 66 13.81 -5.28 12.29
C ARG A 66 12.53 -4.98 13.05
N CYS A 67 11.37 -5.10 12.40
CA CYS A 67 10.07 -4.79 13.01
C CYS A 67 9.48 -5.91 13.87
N GLY A 68 10.17 -7.01 14.08
CA GLY A 68 9.72 -8.10 14.93
C GLY A 68 9.65 -9.46 14.23
N GLU A 69 10.34 -9.60 13.10
CA GLU A 69 10.48 -10.87 12.39
C GLU A 69 9.13 -11.51 12.03
N PHE A 70 8.86 -12.70 12.59
CA PHE A 70 7.68 -13.51 12.28
C PHE A 70 6.63 -13.47 13.40
N ASP A 71 6.85 -12.71 14.48
CA ASP A 71 5.92 -12.59 15.62
C ASP A 71 4.72 -11.65 15.33
N ILE A 72 4.37 -11.51 14.05
CA ILE A 72 3.24 -10.70 13.64
C ILE A 72 1.96 -11.49 13.88
N THR A 73 1.17 -11.03 14.84
CA THR A 73 -0.05 -11.70 15.32
C THR A 73 -1.28 -11.51 14.40
N TYR A 74 -1.16 -10.83 13.29
CA TYR A 74 -2.26 -10.73 12.32
C TYR A 74 -2.52 -12.10 11.69
N PRO A 75 -3.74 -12.65 11.80
CA PRO A 75 -4.03 -14.04 11.42
C PRO A 75 -3.63 -14.43 10.00
N LEU A 76 -3.74 -13.50 9.04
CA LEU A 76 -3.41 -13.73 7.64
C LEU A 76 -1.90 -13.70 7.35
N TYR A 77 -1.10 -13.05 8.18
CA TYR A 77 0.34 -12.92 7.95
C TYR A 77 1.11 -14.20 8.18
N HIS A 78 0.68 -15.06 9.08
CA HIS A 78 1.29 -16.38 9.29
C HIS A 78 1.30 -17.23 8.02
N LYS A 79 0.30 -17.07 7.15
CA LYS A 79 0.22 -17.76 5.86
C LYS A 79 1.33 -17.31 4.90
N TYR A 80 1.69 -16.04 4.93
CA TYR A 80 2.59 -15.43 3.96
C TYR A 80 4.04 -15.34 4.44
N TYR A 81 4.27 -15.12 5.73
CA TYR A 81 5.58 -14.77 6.29
C TYR A 81 6.08 -15.84 7.25
N GLN A 82 6.05 -17.10 6.82
CA GLN A 82 6.48 -18.24 7.64
C GLN A 82 7.99 -18.30 7.90
N ASN A 83 8.78 -17.78 7.00
CA ASN A 83 10.24 -17.70 7.09
C ASN A 83 10.78 -16.65 6.10
N LEU A 84 12.08 -16.32 6.23
CA LEU A 84 12.73 -15.30 5.38
C LEU A 84 12.62 -15.59 3.88
N LYS A 85 12.71 -16.83 3.48
CA LYS A 85 12.64 -17.22 2.07
C LYS A 85 11.26 -16.97 1.48
N GLU A 86 10.21 -17.39 2.18
CA GLU A 86 8.83 -17.18 1.73
C GLU A 86 8.46 -15.69 1.80
N MET A 87 8.86 -15.00 2.84
CA MET A 87 8.70 -13.55 2.95
C MET A 87 9.36 -12.81 1.78
N GLY A 88 10.60 -13.17 1.43
CA GLY A 88 11.32 -12.59 0.29
C GLY A 88 10.60 -12.82 -1.03
N LYS A 89 10.05 -14.01 -1.27
CA LYS A 89 9.23 -14.30 -2.47
C LYS A 89 7.99 -13.42 -2.55
N ILE A 90 7.29 -13.25 -1.44
CA ILE A 90 6.06 -12.45 -1.39
C ILE A 90 6.37 -10.98 -1.62
N ILE A 91 7.41 -10.43 -0.97
CA ILE A 91 7.85 -9.05 -1.20
C ILE A 91 8.20 -8.83 -2.68
N ASN A 92 8.98 -9.73 -3.27
CA ASN A 92 9.34 -9.66 -4.69
C ASN A 92 8.09 -9.68 -5.59
N HIS A 93 7.14 -10.56 -5.31
CA HIS A 93 5.90 -10.66 -6.08
C HIS A 93 5.07 -9.37 -5.98
N GLN A 94 4.86 -8.86 -4.77
CA GLN A 94 4.14 -7.59 -4.55
C GLN A 94 4.83 -6.41 -5.23
N ASN A 95 6.15 -6.30 -5.10
CA ASN A 95 6.93 -5.24 -5.75
C ASN A 95 6.86 -5.33 -7.28
N LYS A 96 6.87 -6.54 -7.83
CA LYS A 96 6.71 -6.76 -9.27
C LYS A 96 5.35 -6.26 -9.77
N ASP A 97 4.28 -6.51 -9.03
CA ASP A 97 2.95 -6.04 -9.39
C ASP A 97 2.83 -4.51 -9.24
N ILE A 98 3.42 -3.93 -8.19
CA ILE A 98 3.53 -2.47 -8.04
C ILE A 98 4.27 -1.86 -9.25
N LEU A 99 5.40 -2.43 -9.66
CA LEU A 99 6.15 -1.93 -10.80
C LEU A 99 5.41 -2.13 -12.11
N THR A 100 4.68 -3.23 -12.27
CA THR A 100 3.82 -3.45 -13.45
C THR A 100 2.78 -2.34 -13.55
N ALA A 101 2.06 -2.04 -12.47
CA ALA A 101 1.10 -0.95 -12.44
C ALA A 101 1.78 0.43 -12.64
N TRP A 102 2.97 0.62 -12.08
CA TRP A 102 3.75 1.85 -12.24
C TRP A 102 4.00 2.21 -13.71
N TYR A 103 4.32 1.22 -14.52
CA TYR A 103 4.59 1.44 -15.95
C TYR A 103 3.32 1.39 -16.81
N GLN A 104 2.32 0.62 -16.39
CA GLN A 104 1.06 0.47 -17.11
C GLN A 104 0.19 1.73 -17.03
N PHE A 105 0.08 2.34 -15.87
CA PHE A 105 -0.81 3.47 -15.64
C PHE A 105 -0.07 4.81 -15.66
N LYS A 106 -0.70 5.80 -16.29
CA LYS A 106 -0.24 7.19 -16.19
C LYS A 106 -0.46 7.70 -14.76
N GLY A 107 0.48 8.48 -14.27
CA GLY A 107 0.39 9.08 -12.93
C GLY A 107 1.58 10.00 -12.67
N LYS A 108 1.61 10.59 -11.49
CA LYS A 108 2.61 11.56 -11.07
C LYS A 108 3.54 10.96 -10.02
N GLU A 109 4.85 11.03 -10.24
CA GLU A 109 5.82 10.71 -9.22
C GLU A 109 5.89 11.81 -8.17
N VAL A 110 6.00 11.41 -6.92
CA VAL A 110 6.00 12.27 -5.75
C VAL A 110 7.26 12.00 -4.94
N TYR A 111 7.98 13.05 -4.58
CA TYR A 111 9.32 12.93 -4.00
C TYR A 111 9.36 13.20 -2.48
N ASN A 112 8.28 13.71 -1.92
CA ASN A 112 8.18 13.96 -0.47
C ASN A 112 6.72 13.98 0.01
N ASN A 113 6.55 13.95 1.33
CA ASN A 113 5.23 13.89 1.96
C ASN A 113 4.39 15.16 1.72
N VAL A 114 5.03 16.32 1.55
CA VAL A 114 4.34 17.59 1.26
C VAL A 114 3.65 17.50 -0.10
N GLN A 115 4.40 17.11 -1.14
CA GLN A 115 3.85 16.92 -2.48
C GLN A 115 2.75 15.87 -2.51
N LEU A 116 2.88 14.79 -1.72
CA LEU A 116 1.84 13.77 -1.60
C LEU A 116 0.57 14.34 -0.99
N ALA A 117 0.69 15.09 0.10
CA ALA A 117 -0.44 15.72 0.77
C ALA A 117 -1.14 16.76 -0.13
N GLU A 118 -0.37 17.60 -0.81
CA GLU A 118 -0.88 18.57 -1.79
C GLU A 118 -1.66 17.86 -2.91
N TRP A 119 -1.10 16.77 -3.42
CA TRP A 119 -1.73 16.02 -4.50
C TRP A 119 -3.01 15.33 -4.07
N LEU A 120 -3.06 14.81 -2.84
CA LEU A 120 -4.26 14.19 -2.26
C LEU A 120 -5.25 15.22 -1.68
N HIS A 121 -4.96 16.51 -1.78
CA HIS A 121 -5.75 17.60 -1.17
C HIS A 121 -5.94 17.42 0.35
N ILE A 122 -4.95 16.85 1.03
CA ILE A 122 -4.95 16.63 2.47
C ILE A 122 -4.21 17.78 3.14
N ASN A 123 -4.90 18.51 3.99
CA ASN A 123 -4.27 19.56 4.80
C ASN A 123 -3.63 18.94 6.05
N ILE A 124 -2.32 18.76 6.01
CA ILE A 124 -1.54 18.27 7.16
C ILE A 124 -0.72 19.43 7.71
N PRO A 125 -0.87 19.81 8.98
CA PRO A 125 -0.05 20.83 9.59
C PRO A 125 1.44 20.51 9.49
N PRO A 126 2.30 21.48 9.16
CA PRO A 126 3.74 21.25 8.92
C PRO A 126 4.46 20.51 10.06
N GLU A 127 4.07 20.77 11.29
CA GLU A 127 4.64 20.12 12.49
C GLU A 127 4.33 18.62 12.58
N LYS A 128 3.35 18.11 11.81
CA LYS A 128 3.00 16.70 11.71
C LYS A 128 3.76 15.96 10.61
N TYR A 129 4.50 16.67 9.76
CA TYR A 129 5.38 16.05 8.78
C TYR A 129 6.58 15.42 9.49
N ARG A 130 6.50 14.14 9.78
CA ARG A 130 7.67 13.39 10.28
C ARG A 130 8.66 13.17 9.16
N GLN A 131 9.92 13.49 9.40
CA GLN A 131 11.01 13.09 8.51
C GLN A 131 11.07 11.56 8.49
N ASN A 132 10.88 11.00 7.30
CA ASN A 132 10.96 9.56 7.12
C ASN A 132 12.43 9.18 6.95
N TYR A 133 13.05 8.58 7.95
CA TYR A 133 14.48 8.24 7.97
C TYR A 133 14.91 7.27 6.84
N ASN A 134 13.96 6.70 6.10
CA ASN A 134 14.20 5.70 5.08
C ASN A 134 13.86 6.17 3.64
N GLN A 135 13.88 7.48 3.37
CA GLN A 135 13.47 8.02 2.07
C GLN A 135 14.37 7.61 0.88
N LYS A 136 15.62 7.22 1.12
CA LYS A 136 16.59 6.98 0.03
C LYS A 136 16.19 5.87 -0.96
N ASN A 137 15.33 4.93 -0.54
CA ASN A 137 14.97 3.76 -1.34
C ASN A 137 13.46 3.64 -1.55
N VAL A 138 12.71 4.70 -1.32
CA VAL A 138 11.25 4.71 -1.51
C VAL A 138 10.90 5.56 -2.71
N LYS A 139 10.16 4.98 -3.65
CA LYS A 139 9.56 5.69 -4.79
C LYS A 139 8.05 5.70 -4.60
N VAL A 140 7.42 6.83 -4.86
CA VAL A 140 5.97 7.01 -4.73
C VAL A 140 5.41 7.54 -6.04
N LYS A 141 4.35 6.92 -6.53
CA LYS A 141 3.58 7.38 -7.68
C LYS A 141 2.11 7.37 -7.34
N VAL A 142 1.43 8.42 -7.73
CA VAL A 142 -0.03 8.54 -7.62
C VAL A 142 -0.64 8.38 -8.99
N LEU A 143 -1.64 7.49 -9.09
CA LEU A 143 -2.37 7.16 -10.32
C LEU A 143 -3.71 7.86 -10.34
#